data_314cd293bbf2bbede1f4e5b218b05d7d
#
_entry.id   314cd293bbf2bbede1f4e5b218b05d7d
#
_cell.length_a   1.000
_cell.length_b   1.000
_cell.length_c   1.000
_cell.angle_alpha   90.00
_cell.angle_beta   90.00
_cell.angle_gamma   90.00
#
_symmetry.space_group_name_H-M   'P 1'
#
loop_
_entity.id
_entity.type
_entity.pdbx_description
1 polymer ?
#
loop_
_entity_poly.entity_id
_entity_poly.type
_entity_poly.pdbx_seq_one_letter_code
_entity_poly.pdbx_strand_id
1 'polypeptide(L)'
;MSATPSLFLVFFVAIFVIVVGVILFAVIKGIGQWTANNAQPVQQDLVEVVAKRTEVSGGEKSTSTTYYATFEFAGGIRKELHLPGREYGQLAEGDRGRLTHQGTRFLGFTRQPRPVQPPPPLITAPPPNLVCAYCGNALPPGAVKCGSCGWTWRPASALDA
;
A
#
# COMPACT_ATOMS: atom_id res chain seq x y z
N MET A 1 10.04 -23.08 -63.56
CA MET A 1 8.99 -22.76 -62.57
C MET A 1 9.68 -22.63 -61.24
N SER A 2 10.09 -21.39 -60.85
CA SER A 2 10.94 -21.13 -59.67
C SER A 2 10.28 -20.01 -58.81
N ALA A 3 9.02 -20.22 -58.41
CA ALA A 3 8.25 -19.22 -57.68
C ALA A 3 8.35 -19.37 -56.13
N THR A 4 8.93 -20.47 -55.62
CA THR A 4 8.93 -20.79 -54.18
C THR A 4 9.92 -19.99 -53.34
N PRO A 5 11.15 -19.66 -53.77
CA PRO A 5 12.08 -18.88 -52.92
C PRO A 5 11.67 -17.41 -52.75
N SER A 6 11.02 -16.83 -53.78
CA SER A 6 10.58 -15.42 -53.71
C SER A 6 9.42 -15.21 -52.71
N LEU A 7 8.48 -16.13 -52.64
CA LEU A 7 7.34 -16.06 -51.72
C LEU A 7 7.82 -16.19 -50.25
N PHE A 8 8.76 -17.09 -49.99
CA PHE A 8 9.35 -17.27 -48.67
C PHE A 8 10.13 -16.04 -48.21
N LEU A 9 10.88 -15.42 -49.15
CA LEU A 9 11.63 -14.18 -48.84
C LEU A 9 10.69 -13.02 -48.50
N VAL A 10 9.61 -12.86 -49.27
CA VAL A 10 8.59 -11.81 -49.00
C VAL A 10 7.94 -12.02 -47.65
N PHE A 11 7.59 -13.25 -47.29
CA PHE A 11 6.98 -13.57 -45.99
C PHE A 11 7.97 -13.30 -44.82
N PHE A 12 9.23 -13.68 -44.99
CA PHE A 12 10.26 -13.40 -43.98
C PHE A 12 10.50 -11.91 -43.80
N VAL A 13 10.58 -11.13 -44.88
CA VAL A 13 10.73 -9.68 -44.80
C VAL A 13 9.52 -9.03 -44.16
N ALA A 14 8.31 -9.49 -44.46
CA ALA A 14 7.08 -8.97 -43.84
C ALA A 14 7.05 -9.20 -42.32
N ILE A 15 7.41 -10.40 -41.87
CA ILE A 15 7.54 -10.69 -40.41
C ILE A 15 8.59 -9.81 -39.77
N PHE A 16 9.76 -9.68 -40.41
CA PHE A 16 10.85 -8.86 -39.89
C PHE A 16 10.42 -7.39 -39.72
N VAL A 17 9.74 -6.82 -40.72
CA VAL A 17 9.22 -5.45 -40.65
C VAL A 17 8.20 -5.29 -39.53
N ILE A 18 7.31 -6.26 -39.36
CA ILE A 18 6.33 -6.23 -38.24
C ILE A 18 7.05 -6.27 -36.88
N VAL A 19 7.99 -7.16 -36.70
CA VAL A 19 8.74 -7.28 -35.44
C VAL A 19 9.50 -6.00 -35.13
N VAL A 20 10.24 -5.47 -36.12
CA VAL A 20 10.94 -4.19 -35.95
C VAL A 20 9.98 -3.05 -35.65
N GLY A 21 8.83 -2.99 -36.33
CA GLY A 21 7.79 -2.00 -36.09
C GLY A 21 7.24 -2.05 -34.65
N VAL A 22 6.98 -3.24 -34.14
CA VAL A 22 6.51 -3.44 -32.75
C VAL A 22 7.57 -3.01 -31.74
N ILE A 23 8.85 -3.37 -31.99
CA ILE A 23 9.95 -2.95 -31.11
C ILE A 23 10.11 -1.42 -31.10
N LEU A 24 10.14 -0.80 -32.28
CA LEU A 24 10.23 0.67 -32.39
C LEU A 24 9.04 1.37 -31.69
N PHE A 25 7.83 0.86 -31.88
CA PHE A 25 6.65 1.41 -31.20
C PHE A 25 6.76 1.32 -29.69
N ALA A 26 7.21 0.18 -29.15
CA ALA A 26 7.42 0.00 -27.70
C ALA A 26 8.49 0.95 -27.15
N VAL A 27 9.60 1.12 -27.89
CA VAL A 27 10.68 2.05 -27.52
C VAL A 27 10.21 3.51 -27.52
N ILE A 28 9.49 3.94 -28.56
CA ILE A 28 8.96 5.30 -28.66
C ILE A 28 7.98 5.58 -27.52
N LYS A 29 7.10 4.64 -27.18
CA LYS A 29 6.16 4.77 -26.08
C LYS A 29 6.87 4.87 -24.71
N GLY A 30 7.92 4.07 -24.49
CA GLY A 30 8.76 4.12 -23.29
C GLY A 30 9.50 5.45 -23.12
N ILE A 31 10.10 5.95 -24.21
CA ILE A 31 10.79 7.24 -24.23
C ILE A 31 9.82 8.38 -23.97
N GLY A 32 8.62 8.36 -24.56
CA GLY A 32 7.60 9.38 -24.35
C GLY A 32 7.20 9.55 -22.89
N GLN A 33 6.99 8.45 -22.18
CA GLN A 33 6.66 8.48 -20.76
C GLN A 33 7.84 8.96 -19.89
N TRP A 34 9.06 8.54 -20.23
CA TRP A 34 10.27 8.99 -19.55
C TRP A 34 10.49 10.50 -19.72
N THR A 35 10.32 11.01 -20.93
CA THR A 35 10.47 12.43 -21.25
C THR A 35 9.38 13.26 -20.56
N ALA A 36 8.12 12.79 -20.58
CA ALA A 36 7.02 13.47 -19.89
C ALA A 36 7.22 13.51 -18.37
N ASN A 37 7.74 12.46 -17.77
CA ASN A 37 8.07 12.46 -16.34
C ASN A 37 9.23 13.42 -16.04
N ASN A 38 10.27 13.44 -16.85
CA ASN A 38 11.43 14.32 -16.64
C ASN A 38 11.12 15.81 -16.86
N ALA A 39 10.11 16.13 -17.67
CA ALA A 39 9.64 17.49 -17.87
C ALA A 39 8.86 18.04 -16.65
N GLN A 40 8.41 17.16 -15.74
CA GLN A 40 7.71 17.57 -14.53
C GLN A 40 8.71 17.86 -13.41
N PRO A 41 8.45 18.87 -12.55
CA PRO A 41 9.26 19.08 -11.36
C PRO A 41 9.12 17.90 -10.40
N VAL A 42 10.17 17.66 -9.60
CA VAL A 42 10.09 16.76 -8.47
C VAL A 42 9.16 17.37 -7.42
N GLN A 43 8.14 16.66 -7.04
CA GLN A 43 7.13 17.07 -6.08
C GLN A 43 7.27 16.27 -4.79
N GLN A 44 6.92 16.91 -3.68
CA GLN A 44 6.88 16.29 -2.36
C GLN A 44 5.51 16.58 -1.73
N ASP A 45 4.73 15.53 -1.54
CA ASP A 45 3.38 15.63 -1.02
C ASP A 45 3.21 14.79 0.24
N LEU A 46 2.36 15.25 1.15
CA LEU A 46 1.92 14.45 2.28
C LEU A 46 0.80 13.53 1.80
N VAL A 47 1.01 12.24 1.96
CA VAL A 47 0.10 11.22 1.44
C VAL A 47 -0.10 10.10 2.46
N GLU A 48 -1.17 9.31 2.24
CA GLU A 48 -1.42 8.05 2.93
C GLU A 48 -1.37 6.89 1.93
N VAL A 49 -0.76 5.78 2.31
CA VAL A 49 -0.77 4.54 1.52
C VAL A 49 -2.11 3.84 1.75
N VAL A 50 -2.98 3.83 0.76
CA VAL A 50 -4.35 3.28 0.90
C VAL A 50 -4.49 1.87 0.36
N ALA A 51 -3.63 1.44 -0.56
CA ALA A 51 -3.63 0.08 -1.09
C ALA A 51 -2.27 -0.32 -1.62
N LYS A 52 -2.01 -1.63 -1.63
CA LYS A 52 -0.81 -2.23 -2.23
C LYS A 52 -1.23 -3.41 -3.10
N ARG A 53 -0.61 -3.55 -4.27
CA ARG A 53 -0.82 -4.73 -5.09
C ARG A 53 0.47 -5.18 -5.77
N THR A 54 0.49 -6.45 -6.12
CA THR A 54 1.54 -7.05 -6.93
C THR A 54 0.93 -7.58 -8.21
N GLU A 55 1.69 -7.47 -9.30
CA GLU A 55 1.33 -8.04 -10.59
C GLU A 55 2.43 -9.01 -11.00
N VAL A 56 2.05 -10.26 -11.17
CA VAL A 56 2.96 -11.33 -11.59
C VAL A 56 2.71 -11.61 -13.05
N SER A 57 3.76 -11.46 -13.85
CA SER A 57 3.75 -11.64 -15.30
C SER A 57 4.84 -12.63 -15.67
N GLY A 58 4.54 -13.59 -16.51
CA GLY A 58 5.52 -14.58 -16.95
C GLY A 58 4.91 -15.91 -17.40
N GLY A 59 5.78 -16.81 -17.86
CA GLY A 59 5.46 -18.16 -18.32
C GLY A 59 6.38 -19.19 -17.68
N GLU A 60 6.38 -20.42 -18.22
CA GLU A 60 7.11 -21.58 -17.63
C GLU A 60 8.61 -21.38 -17.38
N LYS A 61 9.26 -20.42 -18.06
CA LYS A 61 10.73 -20.23 -17.97
C LYS A 61 11.19 -18.98 -17.25
N SER A 62 10.30 -18.00 -17.04
CA SER A 62 10.64 -16.79 -16.27
C SER A 62 9.39 -16.10 -15.75
N THR A 63 9.47 -15.61 -14.51
CA THR A 63 8.41 -14.87 -13.85
C THR A 63 8.97 -13.54 -13.41
N SER A 64 8.22 -12.45 -13.67
CA SER A 64 8.53 -11.10 -13.22
C SER A 64 7.42 -10.60 -12.32
N THR A 65 7.78 -9.99 -11.21
CA THR A 65 6.83 -9.40 -10.27
C THR A 65 6.99 -7.89 -10.27
N THR A 66 5.90 -7.20 -10.53
CA THR A 66 5.82 -5.74 -10.51
C THR A 66 5.01 -5.30 -9.28
N TYR A 67 5.47 -4.28 -8.60
CA TYR A 67 4.90 -3.81 -7.34
C TYR A 67 4.28 -2.44 -7.51
N TYR A 68 3.07 -2.26 -6.97
CA TYR A 68 2.33 -1.01 -7.02
C TYR A 68 1.81 -0.63 -5.65
N ALA A 69 1.82 0.66 -5.36
CA ALA A 69 1.13 1.21 -4.20
C ALA A 69 0.28 2.40 -4.62
N THR A 70 -0.91 2.50 -4.04
CA THR A 70 -1.85 3.60 -4.23
C THR A 70 -1.70 4.57 -3.07
N PHE A 71 -1.40 5.80 -3.41
CA PHE A 71 -1.25 6.91 -2.48
C PHE A 71 -2.46 7.83 -2.58
N GLU A 72 -3.02 8.19 -1.44
CA GLU A 72 -4.07 9.18 -1.33
C GLU A 72 -3.47 10.52 -0.93
N PHE A 73 -3.67 11.51 -1.78
CA PHE A 73 -3.23 12.89 -1.61
C PHE A 73 -4.29 13.71 -0.86
N ALA A 74 -3.90 14.91 -0.44
CA ALA A 74 -4.85 15.88 0.10
C ALA A 74 -6.02 16.10 -0.89
N GLY A 75 -7.26 16.11 -0.37
CA GLY A 75 -8.46 16.20 -1.21
C GLY A 75 -8.99 14.86 -1.73
N GLY A 76 -8.45 13.71 -1.30
CA GLY A 76 -8.95 12.38 -1.67
C GLY A 76 -8.52 11.89 -3.06
N ILE A 77 -7.60 12.58 -3.71
CA ILE A 77 -7.06 12.17 -5.02
C ILE A 77 -6.18 10.95 -4.81
N ARG A 78 -6.44 9.87 -5.55
CA ARG A 78 -5.66 8.63 -5.48
C ARG A 78 -4.79 8.47 -6.72
N LYS A 79 -3.53 8.15 -6.53
CA LYS A 79 -2.59 7.87 -7.61
C LYS A 79 -1.85 6.57 -7.30
N GLU A 80 -1.85 5.66 -8.26
CA GLU A 80 -1.05 4.44 -8.20
C GLU A 80 0.31 4.68 -8.83
N LEU A 81 1.37 4.27 -8.12
CA LEU A 81 2.75 4.35 -8.58
C LEU A 81 3.40 2.97 -8.56
N HIS A 82 4.26 2.72 -9.54
CA HIS A 82 5.15 1.57 -9.58
C HIS A 82 6.31 1.80 -8.61
N LEU A 83 6.63 0.78 -7.79
CA LEU A 83 7.70 0.85 -6.80
C LEU A 83 8.75 -0.26 -7.04
N PRO A 84 10.01 0.01 -6.67
CA PRO A 84 10.99 -1.05 -6.48
C PRO A 84 10.55 -2.00 -5.36
N GLY A 85 10.82 -3.31 -5.50
CA GLY A 85 10.42 -4.32 -4.51
C GLY A 85 10.90 -4.04 -3.08
N ARG A 86 12.09 -3.43 -2.93
CA ARG A 86 12.63 -3.03 -1.63
C ARG A 86 11.74 -1.98 -0.94
N GLU A 87 11.34 -0.96 -1.67
CA GLU A 87 10.48 0.12 -1.16
C GLU A 87 9.07 -0.40 -0.85
N TYR A 88 8.55 -1.25 -1.74
CA TYR A 88 7.26 -1.91 -1.51
C TYR A 88 7.23 -2.72 -0.22
N GLY A 89 8.31 -3.45 0.10
CA GLY A 89 8.42 -4.24 1.32
C GLY A 89 8.46 -3.41 2.61
N GLN A 90 8.87 -2.13 2.52
CA GLN A 90 8.93 -1.23 3.67
C GLN A 90 7.63 -0.47 3.93
N LEU A 91 6.73 -0.42 2.95
CA LEU A 91 5.45 0.28 3.06
C LEU A 91 4.38 -0.64 3.64
N ALA A 92 3.54 -0.09 4.51
CA ALA A 92 2.31 -0.70 4.99
C ALA A 92 1.10 0.15 4.61
N GLU A 93 -0.05 -0.48 4.42
CA GLU A 93 -1.31 0.26 4.25
C GLU A 93 -1.63 1.03 5.52
N GLY A 94 -2.10 2.27 5.37
CA GLY A 94 -2.29 3.22 6.46
C GLY A 94 -1.04 4.00 6.86
N ASP A 95 0.12 3.76 6.23
CA ASP A 95 1.31 4.57 6.44
C ASP A 95 1.09 5.99 5.92
N ARG A 96 1.41 6.98 6.75
CA ARG A 96 1.40 8.38 6.38
C ARG A 96 2.81 8.91 6.30
N GLY A 97 3.06 9.74 5.28
CA GLY A 97 4.40 10.27 5.11
C GLY A 97 4.52 11.22 3.93
N ARG A 98 5.76 11.60 3.68
CA ARG A 98 6.12 12.44 2.55
C ARG A 98 6.54 11.57 1.38
N LEU A 99 5.74 11.62 0.31
CA LEU A 99 6.03 11.00 -0.97
C LEU A 99 6.82 11.98 -1.82
N THR A 100 7.97 11.54 -2.34
CA THR A 100 8.70 12.25 -3.40
C THR A 100 8.45 11.53 -4.71
N HIS A 101 7.93 12.24 -5.69
CA HIS A 101 7.64 11.69 -7.00
C HIS A 101 7.87 12.71 -8.11
N GLN A 102 8.01 12.23 -9.34
CA GLN A 102 8.14 13.04 -10.55
C GLN A 102 7.18 12.49 -11.61
N GLY A 103 6.07 13.17 -11.79
CA GLY A 103 4.97 12.65 -12.60
C GLY A 103 4.42 11.34 -12.06
N THR A 104 4.60 10.24 -12.81
CA THR A 104 4.20 8.89 -12.41
C THR A 104 5.36 8.06 -11.82
N ARG A 105 6.55 8.66 -11.71
CA ARG A 105 7.74 7.99 -11.17
C ARG A 105 7.81 8.16 -9.67
N PHE A 106 7.86 7.06 -8.94
CA PHE A 106 8.19 7.04 -7.52
C PHE A 106 9.69 7.31 -7.32
N LEU A 107 10.05 8.23 -6.43
CA LEU A 107 11.43 8.54 -6.09
C LEU A 107 11.77 8.18 -4.64
N GLY A 108 10.80 8.22 -3.74
CA GLY A 108 11.00 7.86 -2.35
C GLY A 108 9.80 8.17 -1.47
N PHE A 109 9.76 7.51 -0.31
CA PHE A 109 8.75 7.76 0.72
C PHE A 109 9.41 7.84 2.10
N THR A 110 9.15 8.91 2.81
CA THR A 110 9.62 9.09 4.19
C THR A 110 8.42 9.03 5.12
N ARG A 111 8.33 7.93 5.89
CA ARG A 111 7.24 7.73 6.85
C ARG A 111 7.29 8.80 7.93
N GLN A 112 6.15 9.39 8.23
CA GLN A 112 5.98 10.20 9.42
C GLN A 112 5.75 9.29 10.63
N PRO A 113 6.45 9.52 11.74
CA PRO A 113 6.13 8.82 12.99
C PRO A 113 4.67 9.06 13.33
N ARG A 114 3.93 7.98 13.59
CA ARG A 114 2.58 8.13 14.13
C ARG A 114 2.72 8.84 15.48
N PRO A 115 1.94 9.90 15.74
CA PRO A 115 1.92 10.47 17.09
C PRO A 115 1.69 9.33 18.08
N VAL A 116 2.63 9.16 19.00
CA VAL A 116 2.46 8.20 20.08
C VAL A 116 1.26 8.70 20.87
N GLN A 117 0.11 8.08 20.67
CA GLN A 117 -1.02 8.32 21.56
C GLN A 117 -0.54 7.92 22.95
N PRO A 118 -0.61 8.84 23.94
CA PRO A 118 -0.35 8.44 25.30
C PRO A 118 -1.26 7.23 25.60
N PRO A 119 -0.75 6.21 26.30
CA PRO A 119 -1.58 5.09 26.69
C PRO A 119 -2.84 5.64 27.36
N PRO A 120 -4.01 5.03 27.08
CA PRO A 120 -5.24 5.46 27.74
C PRO A 120 -4.97 5.49 29.24
N PRO A 121 -5.48 6.51 29.96
CA PRO A 121 -5.23 6.64 31.39
C PRO A 121 -5.59 5.30 32.04
N LEU A 122 -4.64 4.74 32.78
CA LEU A 122 -4.88 3.53 33.56
C LEU A 122 -6.07 3.82 34.46
N ILE A 123 -7.18 3.16 34.20
CA ILE A 123 -8.36 3.26 35.07
C ILE A 123 -8.00 2.52 36.37
N THR A 124 -7.34 3.22 37.27
CA THR A 124 -6.91 2.68 38.57
C THR A 124 -8.06 2.52 39.55
N ALA A 125 -9.19 3.15 39.25
CA ALA A 125 -10.39 3.04 40.08
C ALA A 125 -11.60 2.66 39.18
N PRO A 126 -12.55 1.86 39.68
CA PRO A 126 -13.78 1.57 38.98
C PRO A 126 -14.57 2.88 38.75
N PRO A 127 -15.22 3.05 37.58
CA PRO A 127 -16.01 4.24 37.31
C PRO A 127 -17.16 4.37 38.31
N PRO A 128 -17.60 5.61 38.61
CA PRO A 128 -18.53 5.88 39.71
C PRO A 128 -19.92 5.25 39.56
N ASN A 129 -20.33 4.84 38.38
CA ASN A 129 -21.64 4.23 38.09
C ASN A 129 -21.48 2.95 37.28
N LEU A 130 -20.95 1.91 37.91
CA LEU A 130 -20.79 0.63 37.26
C LEU A 130 -22.07 -0.21 37.38
N VAL A 131 -22.49 -0.80 36.26
CA VAL A 131 -23.38 -1.96 36.28
C VAL A 131 -22.51 -3.22 36.16
N CYS A 132 -22.81 -4.22 36.94
CA CYS A 132 -22.09 -5.49 36.90
C CYS A 132 -22.19 -6.09 35.50
N ALA A 133 -21.07 -6.33 34.84
CA ALA A 133 -21.01 -6.91 33.48
C ALA A 133 -21.60 -8.33 33.40
N TYR A 134 -21.72 -9.02 34.56
CA TYR A 134 -22.20 -10.40 34.62
C TYR A 134 -23.71 -10.50 34.92
N CYS A 135 -24.24 -9.71 35.86
CA CYS A 135 -25.64 -9.82 36.29
C CYS A 135 -26.47 -8.56 36.03
N GLY A 136 -25.88 -7.49 35.50
CA GLY A 136 -26.59 -6.22 35.18
C GLY A 136 -26.97 -5.38 36.39
N ASN A 137 -26.72 -5.82 37.64
CA ASN A 137 -27.06 -5.04 38.82
C ASN A 137 -26.15 -3.83 39.00
N ALA A 138 -26.74 -2.71 39.46
CA ALA A 138 -25.99 -1.50 39.78
C ALA A 138 -25.01 -1.79 40.93
N LEU A 139 -23.78 -1.34 40.74
CA LEU A 139 -22.72 -1.42 41.76
C LEU A 139 -22.63 -0.07 42.47
N PRO A 140 -22.46 -0.08 43.81
CA PRO A 140 -22.19 1.17 44.54
C PRO A 140 -20.87 1.78 44.06
N PRO A 141 -20.72 3.11 44.12
CA PRO A 141 -19.50 3.80 43.76
C PRO A 141 -18.27 3.22 44.48
N GLY A 142 -17.23 2.90 43.70
CA GLY A 142 -16.01 2.30 44.23
C GLY A 142 -16.04 0.80 44.55
N ALA A 143 -17.14 0.11 44.34
CA ALA A 143 -17.21 -1.34 44.55
C ALA A 143 -16.32 -2.13 43.59
N VAL A 144 -15.45 -2.93 44.16
CA VAL A 144 -14.57 -3.87 43.40
C VAL A 144 -15.20 -5.29 43.30
N LYS A 145 -16.30 -5.53 44.00
CA LYS A 145 -17.01 -6.82 44.02
C LYS A 145 -18.51 -6.61 43.95
N CYS A 146 -19.18 -7.39 43.12
CA CYS A 146 -20.64 -7.40 43.05
C CYS A 146 -21.24 -8.19 44.24
N GLY A 147 -22.08 -7.53 45.04
CA GLY A 147 -22.74 -8.17 46.19
C GLY A 147 -23.77 -9.25 45.79
N SER A 148 -24.32 -9.17 44.57
CA SER A 148 -25.37 -10.08 44.10
C SER A 148 -24.83 -11.37 43.48
N CYS A 149 -23.75 -11.30 42.65
CA CYS A 149 -23.22 -12.47 41.92
C CYS A 149 -21.76 -12.81 42.28
N GLY A 150 -21.12 -12.01 43.12
CA GLY A 150 -19.74 -12.23 43.53
C GLY A 150 -18.69 -11.85 42.50
N TRP A 151 -19.08 -11.33 41.30
CA TRP A 151 -18.14 -10.87 40.28
C TRP A 151 -17.19 -9.81 40.83
N THR A 152 -15.90 -9.91 40.54
CA THR A 152 -14.89 -8.95 40.96
C THR A 152 -14.32 -8.18 39.78
N TRP A 153 -14.24 -6.86 39.90
CA TRP A 153 -13.56 -6.02 38.91
C TRP A 153 -12.05 -6.19 39.06
N ARG A 154 -11.37 -6.41 37.94
CA ARG A 154 -9.90 -6.47 37.90
C ARG A 154 -9.37 -5.33 37.01
N PRO A 155 -8.44 -4.51 37.51
CA PRO A 155 -7.78 -3.53 36.67
C PRO A 155 -6.94 -4.23 35.58
N ALA A 156 -6.81 -3.57 34.42
CA ALA A 156 -6.07 -4.14 33.28
C ALA A 156 -4.59 -4.47 33.60
N SER A 157 -4.00 -3.81 34.60
CA SER A 157 -2.64 -4.09 35.08
C SER A 157 -2.45 -5.44 35.79
N ALA A 158 -3.55 -6.14 36.11
CA ALA A 158 -3.48 -7.44 36.79
C ALA A 158 -3.52 -8.65 35.81
N LEU A 159 -3.46 -8.39 34.51
CA LEU A 159 -3.50 -9.45 33.48
C LEU A 159 -2.11 -9.88 32.99
N ASP A 160 -1.04 -9.17 33.42
CA ASP A 160 0.35 -9.43 33.02
C ASP A 160 1.22 -10.04 34.14
N ALA A 161 0.62 -10.65 35.13
CA ALA A 161 1.33 -11.33 36.22
C ALA A 161 1.03 -12.84 36.26
#